data_40a1123f3a5cc8ea86705520a97bd14c
#
_entry.id   40a1123f3a5cc8ea86705520a97bd14c
#
_cell.length_a   1.000
_cell.length_b   1.000
_cell.length_c   1.000
_cell.angle_alpha   90.00
_cell.angle_beta   90.00
_cell.angle_gamma   90.00
#
_symmetry.space_group_name_H-M   'P 1'
#
loop_
_entity.id
_entity.type
_entity.pdbx_description
1 polymer ?
#
loop_
_entity_poly.entity_id
_entity_poly.type
_entity_poly.pdbx_seq_one_letter_code
_entity_poly.pdbx_strand_id
1 'polypeptide(L)'
;MLFRSGSQGGIINRVSKTPQYGRPSSIQAQGGTDDLRSLYADLSADPTDSISLRLNMGNEDKNSFRDNVSGNRQLFAPSMSWQITPDLNWLVQYEYSRYNRTPDRGIPSINGRPADVSRDTSYGGKNDYIDDKTQNLRSRLSYELSENWQLRHTLGVFKLDSEFENTYLTGYNPITNRVDRQSWQQDMSTRNIFNNVEIEGGFDTFGLEHRLLTGLEIGSQRRDPKLYKAASVPAVDLYNPDRTLRPAGAMPIFSD
;
A
#
# COMPACT_ATOMS: atom_id res chain seq x y z
N MET A 1 -10.93 18.01 -10.93
CA MET A 1 -9.96 17.43 -9.97
C MET A 1 -9.57 18.51 -8.98
N LEU A 2 -10.12 18.47 -7.78
CA LEU A 2 -9.77 19.43 -6.73
C LEU A 2 -8.40 19.04 -6.17
N PHE A 3 -7.42 19.89 -6.40
CA PHE A 3 -6.08 19.72 -5.85
C PHE A 3 -6.09 20.04 -4.36
N ARG A 4 -6.20 19.03 -3.53
CA ARG A 4 -5.86 19.13 -2.11
C ARG A 4 -4.38 18.82 -1.97
N SER A 5 -3.54 19.81 -2.12
CA SER A 5 -2.10 19.65 -1.92
C SER A 5 -1.78 19.63 -0.43
N GLY A 6 -1.87 18.46 0.19
CA GLY A 6 -1.32 18.22 1.53
C GLY A 6 0.17 17.91 1.53
N SER A 7 0.84 17.88 0.37
CA SER A 7 2.26 17.56 0.27
C SER A 7 3.01 18.53 -0.64
N GLN A 8 4.13 19.04 -0.16
CA GLN A 8 5.02 19.92 -0.93
C GLN A 8 5.85 19.17 -1.99
N GLY A 9 5.87 17.84 -1.94
CA GLY A 9 6.73 16.98 -2.78
C GLY A 9 6.05 16.38 -4.00
N GLY A 10 4.73 16.48 -4.13
CA GLY A 10 3.96 15.88 -5.22
C GLY A 10 2.98 14.80 -4.75
N ILE A 11 2.16 14.32 -5.68
CA ILE A 11 1.13 13.32 -5.44
C ILE A 11 1.30 12.18 -6.44
N ILE A 12 1.30 10.93 -5.93
CA ILE A 12 1.20 9.73 -6.76
C ILE A 12 -0.29 9.36 -6.82
N ASN A 13 -0.89 9.50 -8.00
CA ASN A 13 -2.27 9.07 -8.23
C ASN A 13 -2.29 7.62 -8.71
N ARG A 14 -2.86 6.72 -7.89
CA ARG A 14 -3.07 5.30 -8.24
C ARG A 14 -4.52 5.11 -8.69
N VAL A 15 -4.71 4.73 -9.95
CA VAL A 15 -6.02 4.46 -10.53
C VAL A 15 -6.21 2.95 -10.63
N SER A 16 -7.25 2.42 -9.98
CA SER A 16 -7.61 1.02 -10.07
C SER A 16 -8.20 0.71 -11.46
N LYS A 17 -7.86 -0.48 -11.97
CA LYS A 17 -8.42 -0.96 -13.23
C LYS A 17 -9.94 -1.18 -13.08
N THR A 18 -10.70 -0.72 -14.05
CA THR A 18 -12.17 -0.89 -14.12
C THR A 18 -12.57 -1.99 -15.09
N PRO A 19 -13.71 -2.66 -14.90
CA PRO A 19 -14.30 -3.52 -15.92
C PRO A 19 -14.59 -2.74 -17.20
N GLN A 20 -14.39 -3.38 -18.34
CA GLN A 20 -14.68 -2.85 -19.66
C GLN A 20 -15.23 -3.97 -20.51
N TYR A 21 -16.36 -3.75 -21.19
CA TYR A 21 -16.99 -4.71 -22.07
C TYR A 21 -16.04 -5.15 -23.20
N GLY A 22 -16.02 -6.44 -23.51
CA GLY A 22 -15.22 -7.01 -24.59
C GLY A 22 -13.70 -7.04 -24.32
N ARG A 23 -13.27 -6.80 -23.08
CA ARG A 23 -11.85 -6.79 -22.74
C ARG A 23 -11.28 -8.21 -22.67
N PRO A 24 -10.13 -8.50 -23.32
CA PRO A 24 -9.47 -9.81 -23.19
C PRO A 24 -8.89 -10.03 -21.81
N SER A 25 -8.90 -11.29 -21.36
CA SER A 25 -8.19 -11.74 -20.16
C SER A 25 -6.71 -11.98 -20.45
N SER A 26 -5.87 -11.85 -19.45
CA SER A 26 -4.43 -12.14 -19.55
C SER A 26 -3.90 -12.80 -18.28
N ILE A 27 -2.86 -13.64 -18.46
CA ILE A 27 -2.08 -14.21 -17.36
C ILE A 27 -0.62 -13.91 -17.66
N GLN A 28 0.11 -13.45 -16.66
CA GLN A 28 1.53 -13.12 -16.73
C GLN A 28 2.29 -13.89 -15.65
N ALA A 29 3.31 -14.64 -16.06
CA ALA A 29 4.29 -15.24 -15.17
C ALA A 29 5.65 -14.57 -15.39
N GLN A 30 6.39 -14.30 -14.32
CA GLN A 30 7.70 -13.68 -14.38
C GLN A 30 8.65 -14.41 -13.42
N GLY A 31 9.88 -14.63 -13.88
CA GLY A 31 11.01 -15.09 -13.08
C GLY A 31 12.18 -14.13 -13.27
N GLY A 32 13.03 -14.00 -12.26
CA GLY A 32 14.18 -13.08 -12.33
C GLY A 32 15.25 -13.40 -11.30
N THR A 33 16.22 -12.50 -11.21
CA THR A 33 17.26 -12.55 -10.17
C THR A 33 16.66 -12.40 -8.79
N ASP A 34 17.42 -12.76 -7.76
CA ASP A 34 17.00 -12.73 -6.35
C ASP A 34 15.73 -13.57 -6.11
N ASP A 35 15.66 -14.75 -6.75
CA ASP A 35 14.54 -15.68 -6.66
C ASP A 35 13.16 -15.06 -6.97
N LEU A 36 13.13 -14.00 -7.76
CA LEU A 36 11.86 -13.39 -8.16
C LEU A 36 10.99 -14.42 -8.88
N ARG A 37 9.79 -14.61 -8.36
CA ARG A 37 8.72 -15.42 -8.95
C ARG A 37 7.41 -14.68 -8.80
N SER A 38 6.73 -14.44 -9.90
CA SER A 38 5.42 -13.83 -9.84
C SER A 38 4.44 -14.45 -10.83
N LEU A 39 3.19 -14.47 -10.42
CA LEU A 39 2.05 -14.87 -11.25
C LEU A 39 0.93 -13.84 -11.04
N TYR A 40 0.50 -13.23 -12.15
CA TYR A 40 -0.61 -12.28 -12.15
C TYR A 40 -1.65 -12.70 -13.17
N ALA A 41 -2.91 -12.54 -12.83
CA ALA A 41 -4.04 -12.73 -13.73
C ALA A 41 -4.91 -11.46 -13.75
N ASP A 42 -5.34 -11.07 -14.95
CA ASP A 42 -6.29 -9.99 -15.22
C ASP A 42 -7.43 -10.62 -16.05
N LEU A 43 -8.47 -11.03 -15.37
CA LEU A 43 -9.59 -11.78 -15.95
C LEU A 43 -10.78 -10.86 -16.14
N SER A 44 -11.44 -10.96 -17.29
CA SER A 44 -12.64 -10.20 -17.63
C SER A 44 -13.74 -11.14 -18.09
N ALA A 45 -14.98 -10.81 -17.76
CA ALA A 45 -16.17 -11.52 -18.19
C ALA A 45 -17.35 -10.55 -18.31
N ASP A 46 -18.17 -10.74 -19.33
CA ASP A 46 -19.39 -9.97 -19.59
C ASP A 46 -20.59 -10.91 -19.55
N PRO A 47 -21.13 -11.22 -18.33
CA PRO A 47 -22.23 -12.18 -18.20
C PRO A 47 -23.54 -11.71 -18.86
N THR A 48 -23.69 -10.40 -19.02
CA THR A 48 -24.82 -9.78 -19.76
C THR A 48 -24.33 -8.53 -20.49
N ASP A 49 -25.14 -7.97 -21.37
CA ASP A 49 -24.82 -6.72 -22.09
C ASP A 49 -24.72 -5.50 -21.15
N SER A 50 -25.24 -5.61 -19.93
CA SER A 50 -25.25 -4.53 -18.94
C SER A 50 -24.27 -4.74 -17.78
N ILE A 51 -23.64 -5.91 -17.65
CA ILE A 51 -22.74 -6.25 -16.55
C ILE A 51 -21.38 -6.67 -17.09
N SER A 52 -20.34 -5.95 -16.70
CA SER A 52 -18.95 -6.32 -16.91
C SER A 52 -18.26 -6.59 -15.59
N LEU A 53 -17.53 -7.70 -15.52
CA LEU A 53 -16.76 -8.14 -14.36
C LEU A 53 -15.27 -8.10 -14.69
N ARG A 54 -14.45 -7.80 -13.69
CA ARG A 54 -13.01 -7.91 -13.80
C ARG A 54 -12.41 -8.39 -12.48
N LEU A 55 -11.49 -9.35 -12.57
CA LEU A 55 -10.72 -9.83 -11.44
C LEU A 55 -9.24 -9.65 -11.74
N ASN A 56 -8.56 -8.85 -10.93
CA ASN A 56 -7.11 -8.83 -10.89
C ASN A 56 -6.65 -9.58 -9.64
N MET A 57 -5.76 -10.53 -9.83
CA MET A 57 -5.16 -11.27 -8.73
C MET A 57 -3.70 -11.61 -9.03
N GLY A 58 -2.90 -11.80 -7.99
CA GLY A 58 -1.52 -12.17 -8.16
C GLY A 58 -0.80 -12.46 -6.87
N ASN A 59 0.33 -13.14 -7.06
CA ASN A 59 1.32 -13.37 -6.02
C ASN A 59 2.71 -13.07 -6.55
N GLU A 60 3.54 -12.47 -5.73
CA GLU A 60 4.94 -12.22 -6.00
C GLU A 60 5.78 -12.58 -4.79
N ASP A 61 6.77 -13.42 -4.99
CA ASP A 61 7.82 -13.76 -4.04
C ASP A 61 9.15 -13.24 -4.56
N LYS A 62 9.93 -12.63 -3.69
CA LYS A 62 11.20 -12.02 -4.06
C LYS A 62 12.15 -11.99 -2.87
N ASN A 63 13.40 -12.37 -3.10
CA ASN A 63 14.51 -12.10 -2.20
C ASN A 63 15.18 -10.76 -2.55
N SER A 64 16.24 -10.43 -1.85
CA SER A 64 17.09 -9.27 -2.11
C SER A 64 18.53 -9.76 -2.30
N PHE A 65 19.37 -8.90 -2.90
CA PHE A 65 20.83 -9.11 -2.86
C PHE A 65 21.37 -9.10 -1.43
N ARG A 66 20.57 -8.58 -0.47
CA ARG A 66 20.95 -8.52 0.95
C ARG A 66 20.47 -9.76 1.68
N ASP A 67 21.35 -10.33 2.52
CA ASP A 67 21.09 -11.56 3.27
C ASP A 67 19.82 -11.46 4.13
N ASN A 68 18.99 -12.49 4.03
CA ASN A 68 17.73 -12.66 4.80
C ASN A 68 16.71 -11.50 4.60
N VAL A 69 16.80 -10.78 3.51
CA VAL A 69 15.78 -9.79 3.12
C VAL A 69 14.94 -10.37 2.02
N SER A 70 13.65 -10.50 2.27
CA SER A 70 12.69 -11.07 1.34
C SER A 70 11.34 -10.36 1.42
N GLY A 71 10.48 -10.59 0.46
CA GLY A 71 9.11 -10.08 0.46
C GLY A 71 8.17 -10.98 -0.32
N ASN A 72 6.95 -11.14 0.20
CA ASN A 72 5.83 -11.77 -0.47
C ASN A 72 4.70 -10.76 -0.58
N ARG A 73 4.15 -10.62 -1.78
CA ARG A 73 3.00 -9.76 -2.06
C ARG A 73 1.85 -10.55 -2.65
N GLN A 74 0.67 -10.35 -2.13
CA GLN A 74 -0.57 -10.94 -2.60
C GLN A 74 -1.57 -9.85 -2.97
N LEU A 75 -2.33 -10.07 -4.03
CA LEU A 75 -3.39 -9.18 -4.52
C LEU A 75 -4.61 -9.99 -4.89
N PHE A 76 -5.78 -9.52 -4.48
CA PHE A 76 -7.10 -9.98 -4.93
C PHE A 76 -8.01 -8.77 -5.09
N ALA A 77 -8.40 -8.47 -6.33
CA ALA A 77 -9.12 -7.24 -6.66
C ALA A 77 -10.26 -7.48 -7.67
N PRO A 78 -11.41 -7.99 -7.21
CA PRO A 78 -12.62 -8.09 -8.03
C PRO A 78 -13.27 -6.72 -8.22
N SER A 79 -13.90 -6.52 -9.36
CA SER A 79 -14.70 -5.34 -9.66
C SER A 79 -15.84 -5.67 -10.60
N MET A 80 -16.91 -4.87 -10.53
CA MET A 80 -18.11 -4.98 -11.33
C MET A 80 -18.53 -3.59 -11.81
N SER A 81 -18.86 -3.48 -13.09
CA SER A 81 -19.59 -2.35 -13.64
C SER A 81 -20.95 -2.84 -14.09
N TRP A 82 -22.01 -2.20 -13.63
CA TRP A 82 -23.39 -2.52 -13.99
C TRP A 82 -24.11 -1.29 -14.53
N GLN A 83 -24.46 -1.34 -15.81
CA GLN A 83 -25.35 -0.35 -16.44
C GLN A 83 -26.79 -0.69 -16.06
N ILE A 84 -27.29 -0.09 -14.97
CA ILE A 84 -28.63 -0.39 -14.39
C ILE A 84 -29.73 0.13 -15.32
N THR A 85 -29.56 1.35 -15.83
CA THR A 85 -30.37 1.96 -16.89
C THR A 85 -29.45 2.64 -17.91
N PRO A 86 -29.92 3.10 -19.07
CA PRO A 86 -29.07 3.84 -20.01
C PRO A 86 -28.31 5.00 -19.36
N ASP A 87 -28.89 5.64 -18.34
CA ASP A 87 -28.33 6.83 -17.69
C ASP A 87 -27.67 6.53 -16.34
N LEU A 88 -27.81 5.30 -15.77
CA LEU A 88 -27.31 4.96 -14.45
C LEU A 88 -26.31 3.82 -14.50
N ASN A 89 -25.07 4.10 -14.15
CA ASN A 89 -24.01 3.10 -13.99
C ASN A 89 -23.59 2.95 -12.52
N TRP A 90 -23.38 1.72 -12.09
CA TRP A 90 -22.83 1.39 -10.79
C TRP A 90 -21.52 0.63 -10.94
N LEU A 91 -20.44 1.22 -10.44
CA LEU A 91 -19.11 0.61 -10.35
C LEU A 91 -18.80 0.24 -8.91
N VAL A 92 -18.54 -1.05 -8.67
CA VAL A 92 -18.07 -1.57 -7.39
C VAL A 92 -16.70 -2.18 -7.57
N GLN A 93 -15.77 -1.82 -6.70
CA GLN A 93 -14.39 -2.31 -6.69
C GLN A 93 -14.02 -2.71 -5.27
N TYR A 94 -13.49 -3.89 -5.10
CA TYR A 94 -12.84 -4.33 -3.87
C TYR A 94 -11.39 -4.67 -4.17
N GLU A 95 -10.50 -4.36 -3.24
CA GLU A 95 -9.09 -4.73 -3.30
C GLU A 95 -8.64 -5.20 -1.93
N TYR A 96 -8.12 -6.41 -1.88
CA TYR A 96 -7.34 -6.92 -0.78
C TYR A 96 -5.90 -7.05 -1.23
N SER A 97 -4.96 -6.54 -0.44
CA SER A 97 -3.55 -6.85 -0.63
C SER A 97 -2.87 -7.14 0.70
N ARG A 98 -1.93 -8.06 0.67
CA ARG A 98 -1.02 -8.34 1.77
C ARG A 98 0.41 -8.20 1.27
N TYR A 99 1.22 -7.51 2.03
CA TYR A 99 2.64 -7.38 1.77
C TYR A 99 3.44 -7.70 3.03
N ASN A 100 3.95 -8.93 3.08
CA ASN A 100 4.88 -9.36 4.12
C ASN A 100 6.31 -9.21 3.61
N ARG A 101 7.18 -8.57 4.39
CA ARG A 101 8.56 -8.32 4.01
C ARG A 101 9.48 -8.20 5.21
N THR A 102 10.76 -8.51 5.00
CA THR A 102 11.80 -8.20 5.98
C THR A 102 12.20 -6.73 5.85
N PRO A 103 12.14 -5.92 6.94
CA PRO A 103 12.67 -4.57 6.92
C PRO A 103 14.19 -4.57 6.80
N ASP A 104 14.74 -3.68 5.96
CA ASP A 104 16.17 -3.48 5.82
C ASP A 104 16.54 -2.01 5.99
N ARG A 105 17.47 -1.73 6.89
CA ARG A 105 17.98 -0.38 7.18
C ARG A 105 19.37 -0.14 6.61
N GLY A 106 19.89 -1.08 5.81
CA GLY A 106 21.19 -0.97 5.18
C GLY A 106 22.36 -1.30 6.10
N ILE A 107 23.54 -0.83 5.70
CA ILE A 107 24.81 -0.99 6.43
C ILE A 107 25.12 0.25 7.27
N PRO A 108 25.94 0.13 8.36
CA PRO A 108 26.30 1.27 9.18
C PRO A 108 27.06 2.35 8.42
N SER A 109 26.95 3.59 8.86
CA SER A 109 27.80 4.69 8.42
C SER A 109 28.93 4.89 9.42
N ILE A 110 30.18 4.93 8.93
CA ILE A 110 31.40 5.21 9.73
C ILE A 110 32.07 6.43 9.10
N ASN A 111 32.28 7.50 9.88
CA ASN A 111 32.86 8.76 9.41
C ASN A 111 32.17 9.33 8.14
N GLY A 112 30.84 9.24 8.09
CA GLY A 112 30.05 9.78 6.96
C GLY A 112 30.10 8.95 5.68
N ARG A 113 30.67 7.75 5.73
CA ARG A 113 30.72 6.80 4.60
C ARG A 113 30.11 5.46 4.99
N PRO A 114 29.58 4.67 4.06
CA PRO A 114 29.20 3.28 4.34
C PRO A 114 30.40 2.52 4.91
N ALA A 115 30.16 1.65 5.90
CA ALA A 115 31.19 0.77 6.43
C ALA A 115 31.76 -0.11 5.33
N ASP A 116 33.07 -0.44 5.44
CA ASP A 116 33.75 -1.36 4.51
C ASP A 116 33.41 -2.81 4.86
N VAL A 117 32.21 -3.21 4.46
CA VAL A 117 31.64 -4.55 4.62
C VAL A 117 30.99 -4.97 3.31
N SER A 118 30.74 -6.26 3.13
CA SER A 118 29.99 -6.72 1.97
C SER A 118 28.60 -6.05 1.91
N ARG A 119 28.17 -5.66 0.71
CA ARG A 119 26.88 -5.00 0.49
C ARG A 119 25.68 -5.90 0.80
N ASP A 120 25.88 -7.21 0.85
CA ASP A 120 24.88 -8.22 1.19
C ASP A 120 24.70 -8.40 2.72
N THR A 121 25.64 -7.87 3.53
CA THR A 121 25.57 -7.96 4.99
C THR A 121 24.32 -7.29 5.55
N SER A 122 23.59 -8.00 6.40
CA SER A 122 22.38 -7.50 7.07
C SER A 122 22.55 -7.50 8.60
N TYR A 123 22.08 -6.41 9.24
CA TYR A 123 22.20 -6.19 10.69
C TYR A 123 20.87 -6.27 11.44
N GLY A 124 19.76 -6.44 10.74
CA GLY A 124 18.43 -6.66 11.33
C GLY A 124 18.34 -7.97 12.12
N GLY A 125 17.27 -8.17 12.85
CA GLY A 125 16.96 -9.44 13.50
C GLY A 125 16.55 -10.51 12.47
N LYS A 126 16.83 -11.77 12.78
CA LYS A 126 16.45 -12.90 11.89
C LYS A 126 14.94 -13.00 11.68
N ASN A 127 14.16 -12.60 12.68
CA ASN A 127 12.70 -12.70 12.66
C ASN A 127 12.01 -11.36 12.43
N ASP A 128 12.77 -10.33 12.04
CA ASP A 128 12.18 -9.03 11.71
C ASP A 128 11.21 -9.16 10.55
N TYR A 129 10.07 -8.50 10.65
CA TYR A 129 9.02 -8.52 9.63
C TYR A 129 8.22 -7.21 9.60
N ILE A 130 7.58 -6.96 8.49
CA ILE A 130 6.49 -6.02 8.32
C ILE A 130 5.39 -6.77 7.58
N ASP A 131 4.20 -6.85 8.15
CA ASP A 131 3.02 -7.48 7.54
C ASP A 131 1.91 -6.43 7.41
N ASP A 132 1.75 -5.91 6.21
CA ASP A 132 0.71 -4.93 5.88
C ASP A 132 -0.45 -5.63 5.16
N LYS A 133 -1.64 -5.58 5.74
CA LYS A 133 -2.89 -6.07 5.16
C LYS A 133 -3.79 -4.88 4.86
N THR A 134 -4.10 -4.66 3.58
CA THR A 134 -4.98 -3.58 3.15
C THR A 134 -6.26 -4.12 2.55
N GLN A 135 -7.36 -3.45 2.83
CA GLN A 135 -8.65 -3.67 2.21
C GLN A 135 -9.20 -2.33 1.74
N ASN A 136 -9.67 -2.28 0.53
CA ASN A 136 -10.27 -1.09 -0.05
C ASN A 136 -11.55 -1.46 -0.78
N LEU A 137 -12.67 -0.89 -0.35
CA LEU A 137 -13.96 -0.99 -1.02
C LEU A 137 -14.32 0.38 -1.58
N ARG A 138 -14.68 0.43 -2.85
CA ARG A 138 -15.20 1.62 -3.51
C ARG A 138 -16.51 1.28 -4.22
N SER A 139 -17.53 2.08 -3.97
CA SER A 139 -18.81 2.05 -4.67
C SER A 139 -19.03 3.41 -5.32
N ARG A 140 -19.23 3.44 -6.63
CA ARG A 140 -19.52 4.67 -7.38
C ARG A 140 -20.81 4.48 -8.19
N LEU A 141 -21.79 5.33 -7.94
CA LEU A 141 -22.95 5.53 -8.78
C LEU A 141 -22.72 6.77 -9.63
N SER A 142 -22.95 6.65 -10.94
CA SER A 142 -22.88 7.73 -11.90
C SER A 142 -24.21 7.83 -12.63
N TYR A 143 -24.87 8.98 -12.55
CA TYR A 143 -26.17 9.21 -13.15
C TYR A 143 -26.10 10.42 -14.11
N GLU A 144 -26.39 10.17 -15.38
CA GLU A 144 -26.49 11.22 -16.40
C GLU A 144 -27.85 11.92 -16.24
N LEU A 145 -27.82 13.15 -15.69
CA LEU A 145 -29.01 13.98 -15.49
C LEU A 145 -29.53 14.56 -16.81
N SER A 146 -28.62 14.83 -17.73
CA SER A 146 -28.86 15.27 -19.11
C SER A 146 -27.59 15.08 -19.95
N GLU A 147 -27.63 15.40 -21.24
CA GLU A 147 -26.47 15.30 -22.14
C GLU A 147 -25.21 16.02 -21.61
N ASN A 148 -25.38 17.09 -20.82
CA ASN A 148 -24.30 17.94 -20.33
C ASN A 148 -24.08 17.85 -18.81
N TRP A 149 -24.90 17.08 -18.06
CA TRP A 149 -24.82 17.06 -16.60
C TRP A 149 -24.81 15.66 -16.04
N GLN A 150 -23.84 15.37 -15.17
CA GLN A 150 -23.66 14.10 -14.47
C GLN A 150 -23.64 14.31 -12.96
N LEU A 151 -24.35 13.46 -12.23
CA LEU A 151 -24.28 13.33 -10.78
C LEU A 151 -23.49 12.06 -10.44
N ARG A 152 -22.52 12.19 -9.54
CA ARG A 152 -21.74 11.06 -9.03
C ARG A 152 -21.83 10.97 -7.51
N HIS A 153 -22.03 9.76 -7.02
CA HIS A 153 -21.90 9.42 -5.61
C HIS A 153 -20.78 8.40 -5.46
N THR A 154 -19.81 8.65 -4.58
CA THR A 154 -18.71 7.73 -4.29
C THR A 154 -18.64 7.47 -2.79
N LEU A 155 -18.77 6.21 -2.40
CA LEU A 155 -18.46 5.71 -1.06
C LEU A 155 -17.13 4.94 -1.13
N GLY A 156 -16.20 5.27 -0.24
CA GLY A 156 -14.94 4.55 -0.08
C GLY A 156 -14.72 4.14 1.36
N VAL A 157 -14.25 2.90 1.54
CA VAL A 157 -13.83 2.34 2.83
C VAL A 157 -12.45 1.76 2.66
N PHE A 158 -11.49 2.26 3.41
CA PHE A 158 -10.13 1.75 3.45
C PHE A 158 -9.82 1.24 4.85
N LYS A 159 -9.19 0.06 4.94
CA LYS A 159 -8.66 -0.52 6.16
C LYS A 159 -7.22 -0.95 5.93
N LEU A 160 -6.35 -0.63 6.88
CA LEU A 160 -4.97 -1.11 6.98
C LEU A 160 -4.77 -1.70 8.36
N ASP A 161 -4.35 -2.96 8.40
CA ASP A 161 -3.77 -3.60 9.59
C ASP A 161 -2.29 -3.80 9.29
N SER A 162 -1.43 -3.23 10.12
CA SER A 162 0.04 -3.24 9.96
C SER A 162 0.70 -3.68 11.24
N GLU A 163 1.45 -4.77 11.16
CA GLU A 163 2.25 -5.29 12.25
C GLU A 163 3.71 -5.30 11.83
N PHE A 164 4.60 -4.84 12.71
CA PHE A 164 6.02 -5.01 12.45
C PHE A 164 6.85 -5.23 13.72
N GLU A 165 7.92 -5.99 13.54
CA GLU A 165 9.11 -6.00 14.40
C GLU A 165 10.32 -5.62 13.54
N ASN A 166 11.06 -4.60 13.96
CA ASN A 166 12.17 -4.07 13.19
C ASN A 166 13.34 -3.75 14.12
N THR A 167 14.42 -4.51 13.96
CA THR A 167 15.70 -4.27 14.60
C THR A 167 16.59 -3.46 13.66
N TYR A 168 17.04 -2.31 14.10
CA TYR A 168 17.80 -1.37 13.28
C TYR A 168 19.03 -0.82 14.00
N LEU A 169 19.95 -0.31 13.20
CA LEU A 169 21.21 0.26 13.65
C LEU A 169 20.98 1.59 14.36
N THR A 170 21.70 1.82 15.47
CA THR A 170 21.68 3.09 16.20
C THR A 170 23.05 3.70 16.38
N GLY A 171 24.11 2.90 16.30
CA GLY A 171 25.46 3.38 16.47
C GLY A 171 26.52 2.34 16.08
N TYR A 172 27.77 2.78 16.13
CA TYR A 172 28.95 1.94 15.93
C TYR A 172 30.01 2.27 16.98
N ASN A 173 30.55 1.25 17.63
CA ASN A 173 31.61 1.39 18.60
C ASN A 173 32.96 0.97 17.96
N PRO A 174 33.88 1.92 17.67
CA PRO A 174 35.13 1.63 16.96
C PRO A 174 36.15 0.86 17.85
N ILE A 175 35.98 0.85 19.16
CA ILE A 175 36.90 0.14 20.07
C ILE A 175 36.61 -1.36 20.04
N THR A 176 35.33 -1.71 19.98
CA THR A 176 34.89 -3.13 20.03
C THR A 176 34.48 -3.67 18.67
N ASN A 177 34.49 -2.87 17.61
CA ASN A 177 33.96 -3.19 16.28
C ASN A 177 32.50 -3.70 16.32
N ARG A 178 31.70 -3.17 17.24
CA ARG A 178 30.30 -3.60 17.39
C ARG A 178 29.34 -2.52 16.93
N VAL A 179 28.23 -2.99 16.37
CA VAL A 179 27.12 -2.18 15.90
C VAL A 179 26.00 -2.24 16.94
N ASP A 180 25.66 -1.09 17.50
CA ASP A 180 24.55 -0.97 18.43
C ASP A 180 23.23 -1.01 17.68
N ARG A 181 22.23 -1.64 18.30
CA ARG A 181 20.91 -1.84 17.68
C ARG A 181 19.79 -1.45 18.64
N GLN A 182 18.65 -1.13 18.04
CA GLN A 182 17.37 -0.93 18.73
C GLN A 182 16.31 -1.74 18.02
N SER A 183 15.29 -2.19 18.71
CA SER A 183 14.14 -2.84 18.09
C SER A 183 12.84 -2.15 18.49
N TRP A 184 11.98 -1.97 17.51
CA TRP A 184 10.63 -1.47 17.68
C TRP A 184 9.62 -2.49 17.18
N GLN A 185 8.51 -2.58 17.89
CA GLN A 185 7.34 -3.38 17.52
C GLN A 185 6.14 -2.44 17.42
N GLN A 186 5.35 -2.60 16.39
CA GLN A 186 4.12 -1.85 16.20
C GLN A 186 2.98 -2.79 15.80
N ASP A 187 1.82 -2.54 16.39
CA ASP A 187 0.54 -3.05 15.97
C ASP A 187 -0.35 -1.83 15.69
N MET A 188 -0.82 -1.68 14.46
CA MET A 188 -1.57 -0.50 14.03
C MET A 188 -2.75 -0.90 13.17
N SER A 189 -3.94 -0.44 13.55
CA SER A 189 -5.12 -0.49 12.69
C SER A 189 -5.53 0.92 12.27
N THR A 190 -5.80 1.10 10.98
CA THR A 190 -6.30 2.35 10.41
C THR A 190 -7.56 2.07 9.61
N ARG A 191 -8.61 2.86 9.83
CA ARG A 191 -9.85 2.81 9.05
C ARG A 191 -10.22 4.21 8.57
N ASN A 192 -10.40 4.35 7.26
CA ASN A 192 -10.90 5.56 6.64
C ASN A 192 -12.22 5.27 5.94
N ILE A 193 -13.19 6.14 6.12
CA ILE A 193 -14.46 6.13 5.39
C ILE A 193 -14.62 7.52 4.79
N PHE A 194 -14.95 7.58 3.53
CA PHE A 194 -15.31 8.83 2.88
C PHE A 194 -16.55 8.64 2.00
N ASN A 195 -17.37 9.68 1.96
CA ASN A 195 -18.58 9.78 1.17
C ASN A 195 -18.49 11.08 0.39
N ASN A 196 -18.64 11.00 -0.92
CA ASN A 196 -18.53 12.13 -1.81
C ASN A 196 -19.73 12.16 -2.77
N VAL A 197 -20.36 13.32 -2.91
CA VAL A 197 -21.39 13.59 -3.93
C VAL A 197 -20.88 14.74 -4.77
N GLU A 198 -20.81 14.54 -6.07
CA GLU A 198 -20.32 15.54 -7.05
C GLU A 198 -21.34 15.72 -8.17
N ILE A 199 -21.51 16.94 -8.62
CA ILE A 199 -22.20 17.28 -9.85
C ILE A 199 -21.21 17.95 -10.80
N GLU A 200 -21.15 17.47 -12.02
CA GLU A 200 -20.31 18.02 -13.09
C GLU A 200 -21.18 18.32 -14.30
N GLY A 201 -20.96 19.45 -14.93
CA GLY A 201 -21.70 19.77 -16.16
C GLY A 201 -21.19 21.00 -16.88
N GLY A 202 -21.75 21.22 -18.07
CA GLY A 202 -21.48 22.38 -18.91
C GLY A 202 -22.74 23.23 -19.15
N PHE A 203 -22.55 24.53 -19.27
CA PHE A 203 -23.59 25.49 -19.65
C PHE A 203 -22.98 26.70 -20.35
N ASP A 204 -23.75 27.34 -21.20
CA ASP A 204 -23.31 28.50 -21.93
C ASP A 204 -23.95 29.78 -21.36
N THR A 205 -23.16 30.84 -21.26
CA THR A 205 -23.64 32.16 -20.87
C THR A 205 -22.99 33.24 -21.73
N PHE A 206 -23.78 34.05 -22.40
CA PHE A 206 -23.31 35.17 -23.27
C PHE A 206 -22.29 34.72 -24.34
N GLY A 207 -22.43 33.48 -24.87
CA GLY A 207 -21.52 32.95 -25.87
C GLY A 207 -20.19 32.37 -25.31
N LEU A 208 -20.10 32.22 -23.99
CA LEU A 208 -18.97 31.60 -23.29
C LEU A 208 -19.40 30.21 -22.79
N GLU A 209 -18.61 29.20 -23.10
CA GLU A 209 -18.77 27.83 -22.55
C GLU A 209 -18.19 27.74 -21.15
N HIS A 210 -18.98 27.24 -20.21
CA HIS A 210 -18.57 27.02 -18.83
C HIS A 210 -18.61 25.52 -18.50
N ARG A 211 -17.61 25.07 -17.73
CA ARG A 211 -17.63 23.74 -17.06
C ARG A 211 -17.63 23.95 -15.55
N LEU A 212 -18.61 23.38 -14.89
CA LEU A 212 -18.75 23.40 -13.45
C LEU A 212 -18.52 21.99 -12.89
N LEU A 213 -17.67 21.90 -11.86
CA LEU A 213 -17.57 20.74 -10.97
C LEU A 213 -17.75 21.26 -9.54
N THR A 214 -18.76 20.76 -8.85
CA THR A 214 -18.98 21.06 -7.44
C THR A 214 -19.41 19.80 -6.69
N GLY A 215 -19.21 19.77 -5.37
CA GLY A 215 -19.59 18.61 -4.59
C GLY A 215 -19.36 18.80 -3.10
N LEU A 216 -19.76 17.78 -2.34
CA LEU A 216 -19.58 17.67 -0.90
C LEU A 216 -18.88 16.35 -0.59
N GLU A 217 -17.83 16.41 0.21
CA GLU A 217 -17.14 15.24 0.76
C GLU A 217 -17.21 15.26 2.28
N ILE A 218 -17.61 14.14 2.86
CA ILE A 218 -17.59 13.90 4.31
C ILE A 218 -16.80 12.63 4.56
N GLY A 219 -15.83 12.70 5.47
CA GLY A 219 -14.98 11.56 5.80
C GLY A 219 -14.66 11.47 7.28
N SER A 220 -14.29 10.28 7.70
CA SER A 220 -13.72 10.02 9.01
C SER A 220 -12.51 9.12 8.90
N GLN A 221 -11.53 9.36 9.74
CA GLN A 221 -10.34 8.53 9.90
C GLN A 221 -10.18 8.15 11.35
N ARG A 222 -10.00 6.86 11.60
CA ARG A 222 -9.59 6.33 12.88
C ARG A 222 -8.27 5.60 12.73
N ARG A 223 -7.34 5.85 13.65
CA ARG A 223 -6.03 5.20 13.70
C ARG A 223 -5.73 4.82 15.13
N ASP A 224 -5.50 3.53 15.36
CA ASP A 224 -5.23 2.93 16.68
C ASP A 224 -3.82 2.31 16.64
N PRO A 225 -2.74 3.07 16.92
CA PRO A 225 -1.38 2.55 16.95
C PRO A 225 -1.01 2.10 18.35
N LYS A 226 -0.32 0.95 18.45
CA LYS A 226 0.40 0.50 19.64
C LYS A 226 1.87 0.38 19.27
N LEU A 227 2.74 1.08 19.96
CA LEU A 227 4.16 1.14 19.67
C LEU A 227 4.98 0.78 20.90
N TYR A 228 5.88 -0.18 20.72
CA TYR A 228 6.77 -0.68 21.77
C TYR A 228 8.22 -0.56 21.32
N LYS A 229 9.09 -0.31 22.29
CA LYS A 229 10.54 -0.31 22.14
C LYS A 229 11.11 -1.43 22.98
N ALA A 230 12.09 -2.19 22.46
CA ALA A 230 12.77 -3.19 23.27
C ALA A 230 13.55 -2.52 24.41
N ALA A 231 13.53 -3.13 25.59
CA ALA A 231 14.30 -2.66 26.75
C ALA A 231 15.81 -2.80 26.50
N SER A 232 16.23 -3.88 25.85
CA SER A 232 17.61 -4.09 25.43
C SER A 232 17.68 -4.83 24.11
N VAL A 233 18.70 -4.51 23.31
CA VAL A 233 19.01 -5.20 22.05
C VAL A 233 20.51 -5.45 22.03
N PRO A 234 20.96 -6.73 21.94
CA PRO A 234 22.38 -7.01 21.89
C PRO A 234 23.06 -6.36 20.68
N ALA A 235 24.21 -5.74 20.88
CA ALA A 235 25.05 -5.28 19.78
C ALA A 235 25.65 -6.47 19.04
N VAL A 236 25.91 -6.30 17.73
CA VAL A 236 26.47 -7.36 16.86
C VAL A 236 27.83 -6.93 16.32
N ASP A 237 28.63 -7.91 15.89
CA ASP A 237 29.90 -7.64 15.22
C ASP A 237 29.68 -6.95 13.87
N LEU A 238 30.57 -6.03 13.48
CA LEU A 238 30.48 -5.28 12.23
C LEU A 238 30.65 -6.19 11.00
N TYR A 239 31.56 -7.15 11.07
CA TYR A 239 31.95 -7.98 9.93
C TYR A 239 31.19 -9.32 9.88
N ASN A 240 30.73 -9.79 11.04
CA ASN A 240 30.00 -11.05 11.15
C ASN A 240 28.81 -10.91 12.12
N PRO A 241 27.74 -10.23 11.73
CA PRO A 241 26.61 -9.94 12.61
C PRO A 241 25.80 -11.21 12.94
N ASP A 242 25.75 -11.57 14.23
CA ASP A 242 24.82 -12.61 14.70
C ASP A 242 23.41 -12.08 14.80
N ARG A 243 22.59 -12.42 13.81
CA ARG A 243 21.20 -12.00 13.69
C ARG A 243 20.24 -12.83 14.53
N THR A 244 20.69 -13.91 15.16
CA THR A 244 19.88 -14.75 16.04
C THR A 244 19.70 -14.14 17.42
N LEU A 245 20.56 -13.18 17.79
CA LEU A 245 20.46 -12.42 19.02
C LEU A 245 19.19 -11.57 19.04
N ARG A 246 18.28 -11.87 19.97
CA ARG A 246 16.97 -11.27 20.05
C ARG A 246 16.91 -10.06 20.97
N PRO A 247 16.05 -9.07 20.66
CA PRO A 247 15.65 -8.05 21.62
C PRO A 247 15.04 -8.66 22.88
N ALA A 248 15.20 -8.04 24.03
CA ALA A 248 14.62 -8.47 25.29
C ALA A 248 13.80 -7.36 25.93
N GLY A 249 12.66 -7.76 26.54
CA GLY A 249 11.70 -6.86 27.15
C GLY A 249 10.99 -5.97 26.13
N ALA A 250 9.80 -5.51 26.47
CA ALA A 250 9.03 -4.55 25.68
C ALA A 250 8.57 -3.41 26.59
N MET A 251 8.86 -2.19 26.22
CA MET A 251 8.40 -0.98 26.91
C MET A 251 7.44 -0.23 25.98
N PRO A 252 6.19 0.01 26.38
CA PRO A 252 5.27 0.81 25.58
C PRO A 252 5.82 2.23 25.41
N ILE A 253 5.78 2.75 24.18
CA ILE A 253 6.03 4.16 23.89
C ILE A 253 4.68 4.88 23.93
N PHE A 254 3.67 4.29 23.29
CA PHE A 254 2.29 4.64 23.51
C PHE A 254 1.39 3.44 23.15
N SER A 255 0.33 3.28 23.92
CA SER A 255 -0.76 2.34 23.71
C SER A 255 -2.02 3.00 24.27
N ASP A 256 -3.05 3.07 23.49
CA ASP A 256 -4.37 3.46 23.99
C ASP A 256 -5.06 2.28 24.65
#